data_d177d47fac4f125eee685ad2d7120256
#
_entry.id   d177d47fac4f125eee685ad2d7120256
#
_cell.length_a   1.000
_cell.length_b   1.000
_cell.length_c   1.000
_cell.angle_alpha   90.00
_cell.angle_beta   90.00
_cell.angle_gamma   90.00
#
_symmetry.space_group_name_H-M   'P 1'
#
loop_
_entity.id
_entity.type
_entity.pdbx_description
1 polymer ?
#
loop_
_entity_poly.entity_id
_entity_poly.type
_entity_poly.pdbx_seq_one_letter_code
_entity_poly.pdbx_strand_id
1 'polypeptide(L)'
;MIDEPFRQWLARRGSAPAAALARAGITADQITVVAAVLGLTAAALVAVQLTGLGIALWLVSRLLDGFDGIVARLSGQSSLFGGYLDITLDMLAYSAMAIAFAIAMPADVVLWMLVLLGYVLAITTTLALSSLAEKADRQLGGNRSIQFTRALAEGGETTAVYVVIALAPSVSRYVLVVWITLLA
;
A
#
# COMPACT_ATOMS: atom_id res chain seq x y z
N MET A 1 3.46 0.33 12.11
CA MET A 1 4.06 1.20 13.15
C MET A 1 4.96 2.29 12.56
N ILE A 2 5.55 2.10 11.39
CA ILE A 2 6.33 3.14 10.68
C ILE A 2 5.41 4.15 9.97
N ASP A 3 4.21 3.74 9.59
CA ASP A 3 3.26 4.57 8.83
C ASP A 3 2.68 5.74 9.62
N GLU A 4 2.40 5.60 10.90
CA GLU A 4 1.75 6.68 11.67
C GLU A 4 2.64 7.95 11.77
N PRO A 5 3.93 7.87 12.13
CA PRO A 5 4.83 9.03 12.08
C PRO A 5 4.99 9.61 10.68
N PHE A 6 5.06 8.74 9.65
CA PHE A 6 5.17 9.16 8.26
C PHE A 6 3.89 9.86 7.79
N ARG A 7 2.72 9.31 8.07
CA ARG A 7 1.41 9.93 7.75
C ARG A 7 1.23 11.28 8.44
N GLN A 8 1.65 11.41 9.71
CA GLN A 8 1.62 12.68 10.44
C GLN A 8 2.59 13.70 9.86
N TRP A 9 3.81 13.28 9.51
CA TRP A 9 4.79 14.14 8.85
C TRP A 9 4.27 14.61 7.48
N LEU A 10 3.73 13.66 6.68
CA LEU A 10 3.15 13.95 5.38
C LEU A 10 1.93 14.87 5.50
N ALA A 11 1.05 14.66 6.48
CA ALA A 11 -0.10 15.53 6.73
C ALA A 11 0.32 16.96 7.09
N ARG A 12 1.38 17.12 7.87
CA ARG A 12 1.89 18.46 8.25
C ARG A 12 2.56 19.19 7.08
N ARG A 13 3.38 18.50 6.29
CA ARG A 13 4.15 19.08 5.19
C ARG A 13 3.43 19.03 3.84
N GLY A 14 2.56 18.06 3.67
CA GLY A 14 1.79 17.82 2.46
C GLY A 14 0.51 18.63 2.35
N SER A 15 0.06 19.30 3.42
CA SER A 15 -1.19 20.06 3.42
C SER A 15 -1.21 21.20 2.39
N ALA A 16 -0.11 21.93 2.23
CA ALA A 16 -0.02 23.04 1.27
C ALA A 16 -0.05 22.56 -0.19
N PRO A 17 0.78 21.56 -0.64
CA PRO A 17 0.67 21.01 -1.99
C PRO A 17 -0.67 20.30 -2.22
N ALA A 18 -1.21 19.56 -1.25
CA ALA A 18 -2.52 18.93 -1.37
C ALA A 18 -3.66 19.96 -1.56
N ALA A 19 -3.61 21.07 -0.82
CA ALA A 19 -4.55 22.19 -1.00
C ALA A 19 -4.39 22.87 -2.39
N ALA A 20 -3.18 22.91 -2.93
CA ALA A 20 -2.96 23.40 -4.30
C ALA A 20 -3.58 22.47 -5.34
N LEU A 21 -3.41 21.16 -5.21
CA LEU A 21 -4.03 20.16 -6.07
C LEU A 21 -5.57 20.22 -6.00
N ALA A 22 -6.13 20.28 -4.79
CA ALA A 22 -7.56 20.42 -4.59
C ALA A 22 -8.13 21.70 -5.23
N ARG A 23 -7.42 22.84 -5.12
CA ARG A 23 -7.82 24.11 -5.79
C ARG A 23 -7.70 24.02 -7.31
N ALA A 24 -6.79 23.21 -7.83
CA ALA A 24 -6.66 22.96 -9.27
C ALA A 24 -7.75 22.00 -9.80
N GLY A 25 -8.66 21.52 -8.96
CA GLY A 25 -9.73 20.61 -9.33
C GLY A 25 -9.30 19.15 -9.48
N ILE A 26 -8.09 18.79 -9.01
CA ILE A 26 -7.59 17.41 -9.02
C ILE A 26 -8.25 16.65 -7.88
N THR A 27 -8.93 15.54 -8.21
CA THR A 27 -9.61 14.70 -7.24
C THR A 27 -8.67 13.68 -6.60
N ALA A 28 -9.03 13.21 -5.39
CA ALA A 28 -8.29 12.14 -4.72
C ALA A 28 -8.21 10.87 -5.61
N ASP A 29 -9.34 10.46 -6.20
CA ASP A 29 -9.39 9.27 -7.07
C ASP A 29 -8.43 9.37 -8.27
N GLN A 30 -8.26 10.57 -8.84
CA GLN A 30 -7.28 10.78 -9.91
C GLN A 30 -5.84 10.58 -9.43
N ILE A 31 -5.53 11.03 -8.22
CA ILE A 31 -4.21 10.84 -7.61
C ILE A 31 -3.95 9.36 -7.33
N THR A 32 -4.93 8.64 -6.77
CA THR A 32 -4.87 7.20 -6.53
C THR A 32 -4.59 6.43 -7.83
N VAL A 33 -5.32 6.74 -8.91
CA VAL A 33 -5.11 6.11 -10.22
C VAL A 33 -3.70 6.40 -10.77
N VAL A 34 -3.25 7.65 -10.70
CA VAL A 34 -1.90 8.03 -11.15
C VAL A 34 -0.83 7.30 -10.31
N ALA A 35 -1.01 7.26 -8.99
CA ALA A 35 -0.10 6.53 -8.11
C ALA A 35 -0.03 5.04 -8.48
N ALA A 36 -1.17 4.40 -8.73
CA ALA A 36 -1.23 3.00 -9.17
C ALA A 36 -0.53 2.78 -10.51
N VAL A 37 -0.75 3.62 -11.51
CA VAL A 37 -0.07 3.54 -12.82
C VAL A 37 1.45 3.64 -12.64
N LEU A 38 1.93 4.57 -11.81
CA LEU A 38 3.35 4.69 -11.51
C LEU A 38 3.88 3.44 -10.77
N GLY A 39 3.10 2.88 -9.83
CA GLY A 39 3.45 1.65 -9.13
C GLY A 39 3.56 0.44 -10.06
N LEU A 40 2.64 0.29 -11.00
CA LEU A 40 2.67 -0.77 -12.03
C LEU A 40 3.85 -0.57 -12.99
N THR A 41 4.14 0.67 -13.39
CA THR A 41 5.31 0.99 -14.21
C THR A 41 6.60 0.68 -13.46
N ALA A 42 6.67 0.99 -12.17
CA ALA A 42 7.79 0.64 -11.30
C ALA A 42 8.02 -0.87 -11.25
N ALA A 43 6.94 -1.66 -11.10
CA ALA A 43 7.00 -3.11 -11.14
C ALA A 43 7.52 -3.63 -12.49
N ALA A 44 7.04 -3.08 -13.60
CA ALA A 44 7.53 -3.46 -14.93
C ALA A 44 9.04 -3.19 -15.08
N LEU A 45 9.54 -2.05 -14.57
CA LEU A 45 10.97 -1.72 -14.57
C LEU A 45 11.79 -2.74 -13.75
N VAL A 46 11.29 -3.15 -12.58
CA VAL A 46 11.95 -4.19 -11.76
C VAL A 46 11.98 -5.52 -12.53
N ALA A 47 10.88 -5.92 -13.16
CA ALA A 47 10.81 -7.17 -13.92
C ALA A 47 11.82 -7.23 -15.08
N VAL A 48 12.15 -6.09 -15.70
CA VAL A 48 13.17 -5.99 -16.75
C VAL A 48 14.57 -5.64 -16.22
N GLN A 49 14.82 -5.88 -14.94
CA GLN A 49 16.13 -5.69 -14.27
C GLN A 49 16.60 -4.22 -14.12
N LEU A 50 15.75 -3.25 -14.36
CA LEU A 50 16.01 -1.84 -14.07
C LEU A 50 15.60 -1.49 -12.62
N THR A 51 16.04 -2.32 -11.67
CA THR A 51 15.57 -2.32 -10.27
C THR A 51 15.73 -0.96 -9.58
N GLY A 52 16.89 -0.29 -9.77
CA GLY A 52 17.12 1.03 -9.14
C GLY A 52 16.10 2.08 -9.59
N LEU A 53 15.81 2.15 -10.89
CA LEU A 53 14.81 3.07 -11.44
C LEU A 53 13.39 2.66 -11.01
N GLY A 54 13.11 1.36 -11.02
CA GLY A 54 11.83 0.82 -10.54
C GLY A 54 11.56 1.21 -9.09
N ILE A 55 12.52 1.04 -8.18
CA ILE A 55 12.35 1.42 -6.78
C ILE A 55 12.22 2.93 -6.60
N ALA A 56 12.98 3.74 -7.33
CA ALA A 56 12.83 5.20 -7.29
C ALA A 56 11.40 5.62 -7.68
N LEU A 57 10.88 5.05 -8.77
CA LEU A 57 9.52 5.31 -9.23
C LEU A 57 8.46 4.76 -8.25
N TRP A 58 8.70 3.59 -7.63
CA TRP A 58 7.86 3.04 -6.58
C TRP A 58 7.72 3.99 -5.39
N LEU A 59 8.81 4.57 -4.92
CA LEU A 59 8.77 5.54 -3.81
C LEU A 59 7.96 6.79 -4.18
N VAL A 60 8.09 7.28 -5.42
CA VAL A 60 7.25 8.38 -5.91
C VAL A 60 5.77 7.98 -5.92
N SER A 61 5.44 6.78 -6.41
CA SER A 61 4.10 6.21 -6.38
C SER A 61 3.53 6.21 -4.96
N ARG A 62 4.27 5.70 -3.97
CA ARG A 62 3.81 5.63 -2.57
C ARG A 62 3.66 7.00 -1.90
N LEU A 63 4.49 7.97 -2.29
CA LEU A 63 4.31 9.36 -1.84
C LEU A 63 3.01 9.95 -2.39
N LEU A 64 2.73 9.78 -3.68
CA LEU A 64 1.48 10.27 -4.29
C LEU A 64 0.25 9.63 -3.66
N ASP A 65 0.28 8.34 -3.43
CA ASP A 65 -0.74 7.58 -2.74
C ASP A 65 -1.06 8.18 -1.36
N GLY A 66 -0.04 8.50 -0.57
CA GLY A 66 -0.26 9.19 0.71
C GLY A 66 -0.89 10.59 0.59
N PHE A 67 -0.81 11.25 -0.59
CA PHE A 67 -1.42 12.55 -0.83
C PHE A 67 -2.92 12.47 -1.12
N ASP A 68 -3.43 11.41 -1.73
CA ASP A 68 -4.84 11.30 -2.10
C ASP A 68 -5.76 11.39 -0.87
N GLY A 69 -5.43 10.70 0.23
CA GLY A 69 -6.16 10.79 1.49
C GLY A 69 -6.11 12.18 2.13
N ILE A 70 -5.05 12.97 1.90
CA ILE A 70 -4.98 14.36 2.37
C ILE A 70 -5.91 15.24 1.52
N VAL A 71 -5.86 15.08 0.18
CA VAL A 71 -6.73 15.81 -0.75
C VAL A 71 -8.19 15.47 -0.49
N ALA A 72 -8.56 14.19 -0.30
CA ALA A 72 -9.91 13.75 0.01
C ALA A 72 -10.47 14.45 1.26
N ARG A 73 -9.67 14.53 2.32
CA ARG A 73 -10.06 15.20 3.58
C ARG A 73 -10.19 16.71 3.43
N LEU A 74 -9.27 17.37 2.70
CA LEU A 74 -9.29 18.82 2.52
C LEU A 74 -10.41 19.28 1.59
N SER A 75 -10.76 18.48 0.57
CA SER A 75 -11.84 18.79 -0.38
C SER A 75 -13.22 18.34 0.08
N GLY A 76 -13.33 17.61 1.19
CA GLY A 76 -14.59 17.01 1.64
C GLY A 76 -15.13 15.92 0.70
N GLN A 77 -14.29 15.35 -0.18
CA GLN A 77 -14.65 14.37 -1.20
C GLN A 77 -14.40 12.91 -0.77
N SER A 78 -14.31 12.65 0.52
CA SER A 78 -14.19 11.28 1.01
C SER A 78 -15.42 10.47 0.62
N SER A 79 -15.24 9.39 -0.15
CA SER A 79 -16.32 8.52 -0.63
C SER A 79 -16.02 7.05 -0.34
N LEU A 80 -17.08 6.24 -0.26
CA LEU A 80 -16.93 4.77 -0.15
C LEU A 80 -16.26 4.19 -1.39
N PHE A 81 -16.54 4.76 -2.56
CA PHE A 81 -15.91 4.34 -3.82
C PHE A 81 -14.42 4.68 -3.83
N GLY A 82 -14.03 5.87 -3.36
CA GLY A 82 -12.62 6.24 -3.24
C GLY A 82 -11.85 5.29 -2.33
N GLY A 83 -12.41 4.93 -1.16
CA GLY A 83 -11.79 3.94 -0.27
C GLY A 83 -11.68 2.54 -0.88
N TYR A 84 -12.70 2.10 -1.66
CA TYR A 84 -12.62 0.85 -2.43
C TYR A 84 -11.53 0.90 -3.50
N LEU A 85 -11.44 2.00 -4.24
CA LEU A 85 -10.47 2.20 -5.32
C LEU A 85 -9.05 2.17 -4.75
N ASP A 86 -8.79 2.88 -3.66
CA ASP A 86 -7.54 2.95 -2.94
C ASP A 86 -7.04 1.54 -2.54
N ILE A 87 -7.83 0.81 -1.76
CA ILE A 87 -7.47 -0.55 -1.32
C ILE A 87 -7.21 -1.48 -2.51
N THR A 88 -8.05 -1.41 -3.56
CA THR A 88 -7.94 -2.31 -4.70
C THR A 88 -6.69 -2.04 -5.52
N LEU A 89 -6.41 -0.77 -5.81
CA LEU A 89 -5.25 -0.36 -6.60
C LEU A 89 -3.94 -0.54 -5.83
N ASP A 90 -3.96 -0.36 -4.52
CA ASP A 90 -2.83 -0.67 -3.64
C ASP A 90 -2.48 -2.16 -3.69
N MET A 91 -3.46 -3.04 -3.49
CA MET A 91 -3.22 -4.49 -3.56
C MET A 91 -2.73 -4.91 -4.94
N LEU A 92 -3.24 -4.30 -6.01
CA LEU A 92 -2.75 -4.53 -7.37
C LEU A 92 -1.27 -4.13 -7.50
N ALA A 93 -0.89 -2.94 -7.04
CA ALA A 93 0.48 -2.43 -7.12
C ALA A 93 1.46 -3.28 -6.30
N TYR A 94 1.11 -3.61 -5.04
CA TYR A 94 1.95 -4.47 -4.19
C TYR A 94 2.12 -5.87 -4.77
N SER A 95 1.04 -6.47 -5.28
CA SER A 95 1.10 -7.79 -5.91
C SER A 95 1.93 -7.77 -7.20
N ALA A 96 1.77 -6.73 -8.04
CA ALA A 96 2.57 -6.56 -9.25
C ALA A 96 4.07 -6.41 -8.93
N MET A 97 4.43 -5.68 -7.88
CA MET A 97 5.82 -5.56 -7.45
C MET A 97 6.40 -6.89 -6.95
N ALA A 98 5.65 -7.66 -6.18
CA ALA A 98 6.06 -9.00 -5.75
C ALA A 98 6.28 -9.94 -6.94
N ILE A 99 5.39 -9.90 -7.94
CA ILE A 99 5.55 -10.66 -9.20
C ILE A 99 6.80 -10.20 -9.96
N ALA A 100 7.03 -8.89 -10.03
CA ALA A 100 8.20 -8.32 -10.70
C ALA A 100 9.51 -8.81 -10.07
N PHE A 101 9.60 -8.84 -8.74
CA PHE A 101 10.74 -9.41 -8.05
C PHE A 101 10.85 -10.93 -8.25
N ALA A 102 9.74 -11.66 -8.30
CA ALA A 102 9.75 -13.09 -8.62
C ALA A 102 10.34 -13.38 -10.01
N ILE A 103 10.04 -12.52 -10.99
CA ILE A 103 10.61 -12.58 -12.33
C ILE A 103 12.10 -12.22 -12.31
N ALA A 104 12.46 -11.14 -11.59
CA ALA A 104 13.82 -10.64 -11.49
C ALA A 104 14.75 -11.59 -10.71
N MET A 105 14.20 -12.36 -9.77
CA MET A 105 14.92 -13.23 -8.83
C MET A 105 14.33 -14.65 -8.85
N PRO A 106 14.45 -15.42 -9.95
CA PRO A 106 13.79 -16.72 -10.14
C PRO A 106 14.20 -17.77 -9.10
N ALA A 107 15.39 -17.64 -8.49
CA ALA A 107 15.84 -18.53 -7.40
C ALA A 107 14.95 -18.42 -6.13
N ASP A 108 14.23 -17.31 -5.95
CA ASP A 108 13.40 -17.03 -4.79
C ASP A 108 11.89 -17.01 -5.13
N VAL A 109 11.50 -17.51 -6.31
CA VAL A 109 10.11 -17.47 -6.81
C VAL A 109 9.11 -18.07 -5.83
N VAL A 110 9.43 -19.16 -5.16
CA VAL A 110 8.54 -19.81 -4.18
C VAL A 110 8.29 -18.90 -2.97
N LEU A 111 9.32 -18.18 -2.50
CA LEU A 111 9.16 -17.22 -1.40
C LEU A 111 8.26 -16.05 -1.81
N TRP A 112 8.39 -15.56 -3.04
CA TRP A 112 7.50 -14.53 -3.57
C TRP A 112 6.05 -15.01 -3.73
N MET A 113 5.83 -16.27 -4.10
CA MET A 113 4.48 -16.87 -4.10
C MET A 113 3.89 -16.92 -2.68
N LEU A 114 4.70 -17.23 -1.66
CA LEU A 114 4.27 -17.19 -0.26
C LEU A 114 3.97 -15.76 0.22
N VAL A 115 4.72 -14.76 -0.24
CA VAL A 115 4.38 -13.34 0.01
C VAL A 115 3.02 -12.99 -0.58
N LEU A 116 2.74 -13.38 -1.83
CA LEU A 116 1.44 -13.16 -2.47
C LEU A 116 0.31 -13.85 -1.70
N LEU A 117 0.52 -15.09 -1.25
CA LEU A 117 -0.44 -15.78 -0.39
C LEU A 117 -0.68 -15.01 0.91
N GLY A 118 0.39 -14.50 1.53
CA GLY A 118 0.32 -13.67 2.72
C GLY A 118 -0.53 -12.41 2.50
N TYR A 119 -0.37 -11.73 1.36
CA TYR A 119 -1.20 -10.56 1.02
C TYR A 119 -2.68 -10.93 0.86
N VAL A 120 -2.98 -12.05 0.20
CA VAL A 120 -4.36 -12.54 0.07
C VAL A 120 -4.96 -12.83 1.43
N LEU A 121 -4.23 -13.49 2.32
CA LEU A 121 -4.70 -13.79 3.68
C LEU A 121 -4.90 -12.51 4.50
N ALA A 122 -3.93 -11.61 4.49
CA ALA A 122 -3.98 -10.37 5.25
C ALA A 122 -5.18 -9.50 4.83
N ILE A 123 -5.37 -9.26 3.52
CA ILE A 123 -6.48 -8.42 3.05
C ILE A 123 -7.83 -9.10 3.29
N THR A 124 -7.94 -10.42 3.04
CA THR A 124 -9.17 -11.16 3.25
C THR A 124 -9.58 -11.16 4.72
N THR A 125 -8.63 -11.40 5.62
CA THR A 125 -8.87 -11.36 7.07
C THR A 125 -9.30 -9.98 7.53
N THR A 126 -8.63 -8.92 7.07
CA THR A 126 -8.96 -7.55 7.40
C THR A 126 -10.37 -7.18 6.95
N LEU A 127 -10.74 -7.48 5.70
CA LEU A 127 -12.07 -7.20 5.16
C LEU A 127 -13.16 -8.05 5.85
N ALA A 128 -12.89 -9.32 6.12
CA ALA A 128 -13.82 -10.20 6.83
C ALA A 128 -14.07 -9.70 8.26
N LEU A 129 -13.01 -9.35 9.00
CA LEU A 129 -13.14 -8.80 10.36
C LEU A 129 -13.88 -7.46 10.36
N SER A 130 -13.58 -6.56 9.40
CA SER A 130 -14.31 -5.29 9.23
C SER A 130 -15.82 -5.53 9.01
N SER A 131 -16.18 -6.47 8.14
CA SER A 131 -17.57 -6.82 7.86
C SER A 131 -18.27 -7.42 9.08
N LEU A 132 -17.60 -8.28 9.85
CA LEU A 132 -18.12 -8.85 11.07
C LEU A 132 -18.32 -7.79 12.15
N ALA A 133 -17.36 -6.87 12.30
CA ALA A 133 -17.46 -5.77 13.25
C ALA A 133 -18.64 -4.84 12.94
N GLU A 134 -18.83 -4.49 11.66
CA GLU A 134 -19.98 -3.66 11.24
C GLU A 134 -21.32 -4.34 11.53
N LYS A 135 -21.42 -5.65 11.28
CA LYS A 135 -22.64 -6.41 11.61
C LYS A 135 -22.89 -6.47 13.11
N ALA A 136 -21.83 -6.67 13.93
CA ALA A 136 -21.95 -6.70 15.38
C ALA A 136 -22.36 -5.33 15.95
N ASP A 137 -21.81 -4.24 15.44
CA ASP A 137 -22.16 -2.87 15.84
C ASP A 137 -23.62 -2.53 15.54
N ARG A 138 -24.10 -2.91 14.35
CA ARG A 138 -25.54 -2.78 13.98
C ARG A 138 -26.46 -3.57 14.92
N GLN A 139 -26.06 -4.76 15.37
CA GLN A 139 -26.87 -5.59 16.30
C GLN A 139 -26.86 -5.05 17.72
N LEU A 140 -25.81 -4.39 18.17
CA LEU A 140 -25.63 -3.88 19.53
C LEU A 140 -26.11 -2.43 19.71
N GLY A 141 -26.73 -1.80 18.69
CA GLY A 141 -27.32 -0.48 18.78
C GLY A 141 -26.32 0.68 18.71
N GLY A 142 -25.20 0.49 18.06
CA GLY A 142 -24.46 1.58 17.42
C GLY A 142 -23.68 2.54 18.31
N ASN A 143 -23.10 2.12 19.45
CA ASN A 143 -22.30 3.03 20.29
C ASN A 143 -20.87 2.53 20.61
N ARG A 144 -20.40 1.49 19.92
CA ARG A 144 -18.98 1.03 20.05
C ARG A 144 -18.36 0.93 18.69
N SER A 145 -17.71 2.02 18.26
CA SER A 145 -16.74 2.00 17.17
C SER A 145 -15.58 1.06 17.56
N ILE A 146 -15.69 -0.21 17.15
CA ILE A 146 -14.55 -1.11 17.18
C ILE A 146 -13.62 -0.62 16.05
N GLN A 147 -12.66 0.21 16.40
CA GLN A 147 -11.60 0.59 15.49
C GLN A 147 -10.72 -0.65 15.26
N PHE A 148 -11.01 -1.42 14.22
CA PHE A 148 -10.06 -2.36 13.66
C PHE A 148 -8.98 -1.55 12.93
N THR A 149 -8.14 -0.91 13.71
CA THR A 149 -6.95 -0.25 13.24
C THR A 149 -5.79 -1.21 13.38
N ARG A 150 -5.39 -1.75 12.28
CA ARG A 150 -4.06 -2.29 11.95
C ARG A 150 -4.17 -3.62 11.21
N ALA A 151 -4.18 -3.53 9.90
CA ALA A 151 -3.67 -4.62 9.08
C ALA A 151 -2.21 -4.86 9.50
N LEU A 152 -1.84 -6.12 9.73
CA LEU A 152 -0.49 -6.52 10.18
C LEU A 152 0.61 -6.16 9.17
N ALA A 153 0.24 -5.84 7.93
CA ALA A 153 1.13 -5.35 6.88
C ALA A 153 0.68 -3.95 6.43
N GLU A 154 1.26 -2.93 7.03
CA GLU A 154 1.07 -1.54 6.57
C GLU A 154 1.91 -1.28 5.31
N GLY A 155 1.46 -0.39 4.44
CA GLY A 155 2.11 -0.07 3.16
C GLY A 155 3.58 0.37 3.28
N GLY A 156 3.94 1.06 4.37
CA GLY A 156 5.31 1.47 4.65
C GLY A 156 6.25 0.31 4.95
N GLU A 157 5.78 -0.71 5.67
CA GLU A 157 6.56 -1.91 5.99
C GLU A 157 6.82 -2.73 4.72
N THR A 158 5.80 -2.92 3.89
CA THR A 158 5.93 -3.56 2.57
C THR A 158 6.91 -2.81 1.67
N THR A 159 6.82 -1.49 1.63
CA THR A 159 7.74 -0.64 0.87
C THR A 159 9.18 -0.78 1.38
N ALA A 160 9.38 -0.81 2.70
CA ALA A 160 10.71 -1.01 3.28
C ALA A 160 11.31 -2.36 2.88
N VAL A 161 10.52 -3.44 2.86
CA VAL A 161 10.96 -4.77 2.40
C VAL A 161 11.44 -4.71 0.95
N TYR A 162 10.68 -4.09 0.04
CA TYR A 162 11.06 -3.97 -1.37
C TYR A 162 12.34 -3.15 -1.55
N VAL A 163 12.48 -2.04 -0.81
CA VAL A 163 13.70 -1.21 -0.86
C VAL A 163 14.92 -1.99 -0.36
N VAL A 164 14.80 -2.70 0.77
CA VAL A 164 15.91 -3.49 1.33
C VAL A 164 16.35 -4.58 0.37
N ILE A 165 15.40 -5.32 -0.25
CA ILE A 165 15.73 -6.37 -1.21
C ILE A 165 16.39 -5.79 -2.47
N ALA A 166 15.93 -4.65 -2.94
CA ALA A 166 16.52 -3.99 -4.11
C ALA A 166 17.94 -3.49 -3.86
N LEU A 167 18.22 -2.96 -2.65
CA LEU A 167 19.55 -2.44 -2.29
C LEU A 167 20.53 -3.55 -1.89
N ALA A 168 20.03 -4.64 -1.34
CA ALA A 168 20.85 -5.76 -0.85
C ALA A 168 20.24 -7.12 -1.30
N PRO A 169 20.32 -7.47 -2.59
CA PRO A 169 19.76 -8.72 -3.11
C PRO A 169 20.31 -9.99 -2.44
N SER A 170 21.53 -9.93 -1.92
CA SER A 170 22.19 -11.06 -1.25
C SER A 170 21.48 -11.50 0.05
N VAL A 171 20.69 -10.62 0.68
CA VAL A 171 19.94 -10.94 1.89
C VAL A 171 18.45 -11.18 1.62
N SER A 172 18.01 -11.19 0.36
CA SER A 172 16.61 -11.31 -0.03
C SER A 172 15.88 -12.46 0.66
N ARG A 173 16.49 -13.65 0.69
CA ARG A 173 15.92 -14.85 1.31
C ARG A 173 15.59 -14.66 2.79
N TYR A 174 16.52 -14.10 3.53
CA TYR A 174 16.32 -13.87 4.97
C TYR A 174 15.21 -12.84 5.21
N VAL A 175 15.23 -11.75 4.44
CA VAL A 175 14.20 -10.71 4.50
C VAL A 175 12.83 -11.27 4.15
N LEU A 176 12.71 -12.09 3.09
CA LEU A 176 11.46 -12.72 2.66
C LEU A 176 10.93 -13.70 3.71
N VAL A 177 11.78 -14.55 4.30
CA VAL A 177 11.36 -15.47 5.37
C VAL A 177 10.82 -14.71 6.57
N VAL A 178 11.51 -13.67 7.02
CA VAL A 178 11.03 -12.81 8.12
C VAL A 178 9.70 -12.14 7.72
N TRP A 179 9.61 -11.59 6.51
CA TRP A 179 8.41 -10.92 6.04
C TRP A 179 7.20 -11.87 5.96
N ILE A 180 7.37 -13.08 5.40
CA ILE A 180 6.32 -14.10 5.34
C ILE A 180 5.86 -14.48 6.75
N THR A 181 6.78 -14.60 7.71
CA THR A 181 6.44 -14.91 9.11
C THR A 181 5.63 -13.80 9.77
N LEU A 182 5.86 -12.53 9.38
CA LEU A 182 5.09 -11.40 9.89
C LEU A 182 3.71 -11.26 9.23
N LEU A 183 3.54 -11.81 8.01
CA LEU A 183 2.25 -11.82 7.29
C LEU A 183 1.33 -12.97 7.74
N ALA A 184 1.89 -14.04 8.35
CA ALA A 184 1.17 -15.24 8.80
C ALA A 184 0.53 -15.07 10.17
#